data_9e61aad9523eef32c5e99d5d56e86a52
#
_entry.id   9e61aad9523eef32c5e99d5d56e86a52
#
_cell.length_a   1.000
_cell.length_b   1.000
_cell.length_c   1.000
_cell.angle_alpha   90.00
_cell.angle_beta   90.00
_cell.angle_gamma   90.00
#
_symmetry.space_group_name_H-M   'P 1'
#
loop_
_entity.id
_entity.type
_entity.pdbx_description
1 polymer ?
#
loop_
_entity_poly.entity_id
_entity_poly.type
_entity_poly.pdbx_seq_one_letter_code
_entity_poly.pdbx_strand_id
1 'polypeptide(L)'
;VEFQLTQQTLNRYPECQPKAVIENYAQYAGVKPEQVLVSRGADEGIELVIRAFCEPGKDAILYCPPTYGMYSVSAETIGVERRTVPALENWQLDLQGISDNLDGTKVVFVCSPNNPTGQLINPQDLRTLLELTRGKAIVVADEAYIEFCPQATLTGWLVEYPHLVILRTLSKAFALAGLRCGFTLANEEVINLLLKVIAPYPLSTPVADIAAQALCPQGINAMRDRVAQTVQERQYLVNALQQTACVEHVFDSETNYILARFTASSSVFKSLWDQGIILRDQNKQPSLSGCLRITVGTRQENQRVIDALRAEPV
;
A
#
# COMPACT_ATOMS: atom_id res chain seq x y z
N VAL A 1 -7.53 21.53 -4.63
CA VAL A 1 -8.48 21.03 -5.65
C VAL A 1 -9.85 21.65 -5.33
N GLU A 2 -10.32 22.56 -6.18
CA GLU A 2 -11.69 23.09 -6.11
C GLU A 2 -12.61 22.20 -6.96
N PHE A 3 -13.70 21.76 -6.36
CA PHE A 3 -14.69 20.93 -7.01
C PHE A 3 -16.06 21.65 -7.05
N GLN A 4 -16.64 21.81 -8.24
CA GLN A 4 -17.93 22.47 -8.43
C GLN A 4 -19.01 21.45 -8.80
N LEU A 5 -19.81 21.02 -7.82
CA LEU A 5 -20.94 20.11 -8.03
C LEU A 5 -21.98 20.60 -9.04
N THR A 6 -22.18 21.91 -9.12
CA THR A 6 -23.19 22.56 -9.96
C THR A 6 -22.96 22.35 -11.48
N GLN A 7 -21.75 21.97 -11.88
CA GLN A 7 -21.40 21.72 -13.31
C GLN A 7 -21.48 20.24 -13.69
N GLN A 8 -21.82 19.36 -12.74
CA GLN A 8 -21.82 17.91 -12.97
C GLN A 8 -23.18 17.40 -13.45
N THR A 9 -23.18 16.59 -14.51
CA THR A 9 -24.36 15.88 -15.00
C THR A 9 -24.51 14.52 -14.31
N LEU A 10 -24.83 14.52 -13.01
CA LEU A 10 -24.88 13.31 -12.18
C LEU A 10 -26.03 12.35 -12.51
N ASN A 11 -26.94 12.75 -13.40
CA ASN A 11 -28.01 11.90 -13.93
C ASN A 11 -27.56 10.98 -15.07
N ARG A 12 -26.27 10.99 -15.43
CA ARG A 12 -25.66 10.13 -16.45
C ARG A 12 -24.62 9.22 -15.80
N TYR A 13 -24.50 8.00 -16.32
CA TYR A 13 -23.39 7.12 -15.93
C TYR A 13 -22.04 7.73 -16.37
N PRO A 14 -20.99 7.56 -15.55
CA PRO A 14 -19.64 8.02 -15.90
C PRO A 14 -19.00 7.10 -16.95
N GLU A 15 -17.80 7.45 -17.39
CA GLU A 15 -16.95 6.54 -18.17
C GLU A 15 -16.61 5.27 -17.38
N CYS A 16 -16.63 4.10 -18.03
CA CYS A 16 -16.24 2.83 -17.38
C CYS A 16 -14.81 2.87 -16.83
N GLN A 17 -13.91 3.49 -17.60
CA GLN A 17 -12.54 3.78 -17.22
C GLN A 17 -12.23 5.23 -17.61
N PRO A 18 -12.07 6.16 -16.65
CA PRO A 18 -11.97 7.60 -16.95
C PRO A 18 -10.66 7.91 -17.70
N LYS A 19 -10.78 8.27 -18.97
CA LYS A 19 -9.66 8.45 -19.90
C LYS A 19 -8.62 9.45 -19.38
N ALA A 20 -9.07 10.62 -18.92
CA ALA A 20 -8.18 11.66 -18.42
C ALA A 20 -7.36 11.21 -17.20
N VAL A 21 -7.96 10.40 -16.31
CA VAL A 21 -7.27 9.86 -15.13
C VAL A 21 -6.22 8.83 -15.56
N ILE A 22 -6.57 7.94 -16.51
CA ILE A 22 -5.66 6.93 -17.04
C ILE A 22 -4.46 7.59 -17.74
N GLU A 23 -4.69 8.53 -18.64
CA GLU A 23 -3.62 9.21 -19.38
C GLU A 23 -2.68 9.98 -18.46
N ASN A 24 -3.23 10.75 -17.51
CA ASN A 24 -2.43 11.49 -16.54
C ASN A 24 -1.62 10.55 -15.63
N TYR A 25 -2.24 9.44 -15.19
CA TYR A 25 -1.54 8.50 -14.31
C TYR A 25 -0.47 7.70 -15.07
N ALA A 26 -0.75 7.28 -16.31
CA ALA A 26 0.22 6.60 -17.15
C ALA A 26 1.47 7.47 -17.39
N GLN A 27 1.27 8.75 -17.69
CA GLN A 27 2.38 9.71 -17.82
C GLN A 27 3.16 9.86 -16.51
N TYR A 28 2.46 9.98 -15.37
CA TYR A 28 3.08 10.08 -14.05
C TYR A 28 3.89 8.83 -13.69
N ALA A 29 3.35 7.64 -13.93
CA ALA A 29 3.97 6.36 -13.58
C ALA A 29 5.02 5.89 -14.61
N GLY A 30 5.12 6.54 -15.78
CA GLY A 30 6.06 6.15 -16.84
C GLY A 30 5.67 4.85 -17.55
N VAL A 31 4.36 4.58 -17.69
CA VAL A 31 3.80 3.42 -18.36
C VAL A 31 2.87 3.83 -19.49
N LYS A 32 2.39 2.87 -20.29
CA LYS A 32 1.39 3.15 -21.34
C LYS A 32 -0.03 3.20 -20.74
N PRO A 33 -0.97 3.96 -21.32
CA PRO A 33 -2.36 3.97 -20.89
C PRO A 33 -3.01 2.58 -20.84
N GLU A 34 -2.67 1.69 -21.78
CA GLU A 34 -3.17 0.30 -21.85
C GLU A 34 -2.67 -0.58 -20.71
N GLN A 35 -1.67 -0.10 -19.97
CA GLN A 35 -1.11 -0.78 -18.79
C GLN A 35 -1.72 -0.29 -17.48
N VAL A 36 -2.75 0.55 -17.51
CA VAL A 36 -3.37 1.18 -16.33
C VAL A 36 -4.83 0.80 -16.23
N LEU A 37 -5.24 0.30 -15.05
CA LEU A 37 -6.64 0.13 -14.67
C LEU A 37 -6.91 1.00 -13.45
N VAL A 38 -8.00 1.76 -13.49
CA VAL A 38 -8.48 2.60 -12.38
C VAL A 38 -9.53 1.84 -11.59
N SER A 39 -9.46 1.91 -10.24
CA SER A 39 -10.35 1.20 -9.33
C SER A 39 -10.66 2.00 -8.07
N ARG A 40 -11.62 1.51 -7.25
CA ARG A 40 -12.00 2.13 -5.96
C ARG A 40 -10.95 1.91 -4.87
N GLY A 41 -9.76 2.48 -5.09
CA GLY A 41 -8.58 2.27 -4.25
C GLY A 41 -7.82 0.99 -4.64
N ALA A 42 -6.61 0.84 -4.07
CA ALA A 42 -5.80 -0.37 -4.27
C ALA A 42 -6.48 -1.64 -3.71
N ASP A 43 -7.36 -1.50 -2.73
CA ASP A 43 -8.12 -2.63 -2.15
C ASP A 43 -8.97 -3.35 -3.19
N GLU A 44 -9.66 -2.60 -4.07
CA GLU A 44 -10.38 -3.22 -5.18
C GLU A 44 -9.41 -3.89 -6.17
N GLY A 45 -8.22 -3.34 -6.38
CA GLY A 45 -7.18 -3.99 -7.19
C GLY A 45 -6.76 -5.35 -6.63
N ILE A 46 -6.60 -5.46 -5.30
CA ILE A 46 -6.35 -6.75 -4.62
C ILE A 46 -7.46 -7.76 -4.94
N GLU A 47 -8.70 -7.34 -4.74
CA GLU A 47 -9.88 -8.19 -4.96
C GLU A 47 -9.99 -8.63 -6.43
N LEU A 48 -9.79 -7.71 -7.38
CA LEU A 48 -9.87 -7.99 -8.82
C LEU A 48 -8.82 -9.02 -9.26
N VAL A 49 -7.59 -8.90 -8.77
CA VAL A 49 -6.54 -9.88 -9.13
C VAL A 49 -6.90 -11.27 -8.57
N ILE A 50 -7.37 -11.38 -7.34
CA ILE A 50 -7.79 -12.67 -6.78
C ILE A 50 -8.95 -13.25 -7.60
N ARG A 51 -9.97 -12.45 -7.92
CA ARG A 51 -11.14 -12.89 -8.71
C ARG A 51 -10.80 -13.30 -10.14
N ALA A 52 -9.79 -12.67 -10.73
CA ALA A 52 -9.39 -12.95 -12.11
C ALA A 52 -8.49 -14.19 -12.25
N PHE A 53 -7.69 -14.50 -11.23
CA PHE A 53 -6.64 -15.52 -11.33
C PHE A 53 -6.83 -16.72 -10.41
N CYS A 54 -7.74 -16.68 -9.43
CA CYS A 54 -7.98 -17.78 -8.50
C CYS A 54 -9.38 -18.36 -8.65
N GLU A 55 -9.46 -19.68 -8.72
CA GLU A 55 -10.73 -20.43 -8.63
C GLU A 55 -11.04 -20.70 -7.14
N PRO A 56 -12.19 -20.21 -6.61
CA PRO A 56 -12.57 -20.44 -5.21
C PRO A 56 -12.62 -21.93 -4.87
N GLY A 57 -12.12 -22.30 -3.70
CA GLY A 57 -12.10 -23.68 -3.21
C GLY A 57 -11.06 -24.59 -3.89
N LYS A 58 -10.25 -24.06 -4.81
CA LYS A 58 -9.23 -24.83 -5.54
C LYS A 58 -7.85 -24.18 -5.49
N ASP A 59 -7.79 -22.89 -5.75
CA ASP A 59 -6.52 -22.15 -5.84
C ASP A 59 -6.23 -21.39 -4.53
N ALA A 60 -4.96 -20.98 -4.36
CA ALA A 60 -4.49 -20.24 -3.21
C ALA A 60 -3.86 -18.89 -3.61
N ILE A 61 -3.91 -17.94 -2.68
CA ILE A 61 -2.99 -16.81 -2.62
C ILE A 61 -1.88 -17.10 -1.60
N LEU A 62 -0.73 -16.42 -1.75
CA LEU A 62 0.36 -16.44 -0.80
C LEU A 62 0.76 -15.01 -0.44
N TYR A 63 1.06 -14.76 0.85
CA TYR A 63 1.61 -13.50 1.34
C TYR A 63 2.53 -13.71 2.53
N CYS A 64 3.37 -12.73 2.86
CA CYS A 64 4.45 -12.85 3.85
C CYS A 64 4.17 -11.94 5.07
N PRO A 65 3.49 -12.44 6.13
CA PRO A 65 3.26 -11.64 7.35
C PRO A 65 4.57 -11.41 8.13
N PRO A 66 4.70 -10.28 8.89
CA PRO A 66 3.68 -9.24 9.08
C PRO A 66 3.53 -8.34 7.84
N THR A 67 2.31 -8.20 7.34
CA THR A 67 2.02 -7.39 6.15
C THR A 67 0.57 -6.89 6.14
N TYR A 68 0.14 -6.27 5.04
CA TYR A 68 -1.19 -5.68 4.93
C TYR A 68 -2.30 -6.74 4.98
N GLY A 69 -3.26 -6.55 5.88
CA GLY A 69 -4.28 -7.56 6.20
C GLY A 69 -5.34 -7.78 5.12
N MET A 70 -5.50 -6.85 4.16
CA MET A 70 -6.55 -6.95 3.14
C MET A 70 -6.31 -8.08 2.13
N TYR A 71 -5.08 -8.56 1.96
CA TYR A 71 -4.83 -9.75 1.14
C TYR A 71 -5.60 -10.95 1.69
N SER A 72 -5.49 -11.17 3.01
CA SER A 72 -6.20 -12.23 3.72
C SER A 72 -7.72 -12.05 3.68
N VAL A 73 -8.19 -10.85 3.99
CA VAL A 73 -9.64 -10.54 4.04
C VAL A 73 -10.29 -10.72 2.68
N SER A 74 -9.67 -10.23 1.60
CA SER A 74 -10.21 -10.36 0.24
C SER A 74 -10.25 -11.82 -0.22
N ALA A 75 -9.19 -12.60 0.04
CA ALA A 75 -9.17 -14.01 -0.31
C ALA A 75 -10.24 -14.81 0.46
N GLU A 76 -10.41 -14.55 1.76
CA GLU A 76 -11.44 -15.18 2.58
C GLU A 76 -12.86 -14.87 2.08
N THR A 77 -13.10 -13.60 1.74
CA THR A 77 -14.41 -13.16 1.22
C THR A 77 -14.76 -13.83 -0.11
N ILE A 78 -13.75 -14.12 -0.95
CA ILE A 78 -13.93 -14.77 -2.25
C ILE A 78 -13.95 -16.30 -2.12
N GLY A 79 -13.50 -16.86 -0.99
CA GLY A 79 -13.41 -18.31 -0.78
C GLY A 79 -12.14 -18.94 -1.36
N VAL A 80 -11.06 -18.17 -1.46
CA VAL A 80 -9.74 -18.61 -1.93
C VAL A 80 -8.83 -18.95 -0.74
N GLU A 81 -8.07 -20.05 -0.84
CA GLU A 81 -7.12 -20.47 0.19
C GLU A 81 -6.06 -19.38 0.45
N ARG A 82 -5.70 -19.21 1.74
CA ARG A 82 -4.69 -18.26 2.18
C ARG A 82 -3.47 -19.02 2.68
N ARG A 83 -2.35 -18.90 1.99
CA ARG A 83 -1.06 -19.43 2.41
C ARG A 83 -0.19 -18.31 2.94
N THR A 84 0.51 -18.59 4.04
CA THR A 84 1.42 -17.62 4.64
C THR A 84 2.82 -18.20 4.74
N VAL A 85 3.79 -17.41 4.32
CA VAL A 85 5.21 -17.67 4.56
C VAL A 85 5.71 -16.47 5.36
N PRO A 86 5.93 -16.59 6.68
CA PRO A 86 6.40 -15.47 7.49
C PRO A 86 7.68 -14.85 6.93
N ALA A 87 7.79 -13.53 6.97
CA ALA A 87 9.02 -12.85 6.64
C ALA A 87 10.15 -13.28 7.59
N LEU A 88 11.38 -13.23 7.13
CA LEU A 88 12.58 -13.47 7.91
C LEU A 88 12.70 -12.43 9.06
N GLU A 89 13.61 -12.64 10.01
CA GLU A 89 13.82 -11.72 11.15
C GLU A 89 14.18 -10.30 10.72
N ASN A 90 14.87 -10.15 9.58
CA ASN A 90 15.17 -8.87 8.94
C ASN A 90 14.05 -8.34 8.03
N TRP A 91 12.88 -9.01 8.04
CA TRP A 91 11.66 -8.71 7.32
C TRP A 91 11.77 -8.80 5.79
N GLN A 92 12.79 -9.52 5.34
CA GLN A 92 12.93 -9.90 3.94
C GLN A 92 12.17 -11.21 3.63
N LEU A 93 12.06 -11.54 2.35
CA LEU A 93 11.32 -12.72 1.89
C LEU A 93 12.06 -14.02 2.24
N ASP A 94 11.34 -14.99 2.78
CA ASP A 94 11.79 -16.39 2.80
C ASP A 94 11.49 -17.04 1.43
N LEU A 95 12.42 -16.87 0.51
CA LEU A 95 12.27 -17.36 -0.87
C LEU A 95 12.16 -18.89 -0.95
N GLN A 96 12.81 -19.62 -0.04
CA GLN A 96 12.68 -21.08 0.02
C GLN A 96 11.28 -21.47 0.50
N GLY A 97 10.80 -20.87 1.59
CA GLY A 97 9.44 -21.09 2.08
C GLY A 97 8.37 -20.73 1.06
N ILE A 98 8.57 -19.64 0.28
CA ILE A 98 7.68 -19.29 -0.82
C ILE A 98 7.71 -20.37 -1.90
N SER A 99 8.89 -20.81 -2.33
CA SER A 99 9.04 -21.84 -3.36
C SER A 99 8.32 -23.14 -2.99
N ASP A 100 8.42 -23.55 -1.73
CA ASP A 100 7.80 -24.78 -1.21
C ASP A 100 6.25 -24.70 -1.15
N ASN A 101 5.69 -23.48 -1.20
CA ASN A 101 4.25 -23.23 -1.14
C ASN A 101 3.63 -22.74 -2.47
N LEU A 102 4.35 -22.83 -3.60
CA LEU A 102 3.86 -22.35 -4.90
C LEU A 102 2.88 -23.33 -5.58
N ASP A 103 2.88 -24.61 -5.27
CA ASP A 103 1.94 -25.54 -5.89
C ASP A 103 0.49 -25.17 -5.56
N GLY A 104 -0.36 -24.94 -6.58
CA GLY A 104 -1.73 -24.45 -6.43
C GLY A 104 -1.85 -22.96 -6.04
N THR A 105 -0.75 -22.24 -5.81
CA THR A 105 -0.75 -20.79 -5.59
C THR A 105 -0.82 -20.07 -6.95
N LYS A 106 -1.80 -19.17 -7.09
CA LYS A 106 -2.01 -18.38 -8.32
C LYS A 106 -1.63 -16.91 -8.19
N VAL A 107 -1.60 -16.40 -6.97
CA VAL A 107 -1.25 -15.00 -6.70
C VAL A 107 -0.34 -14.93 -5.47
N VAL A 108 0.78 -14.24 -5.60
CA VAL A 108 1.71 -13.93 -4.49
C VAL A 108 1.69 -12.43 -4.26
N PHE A 109 1.32 -12.00 -3.06
CA PHE A 109 1.32 -10.59 -2.66
C PHE A 109 2.61 -10.23 -1.91
N VAL A 110 3.25 -9.15 -2.33
CA VAL A 110 4.39 -8.53 -1.65
C VAL A 110 4.13 -7.03 -1.51
N CYS A 111 4.31 -6.49 -0.30
CA CYS A 111 4.13 -5.07 -0.01
C CYS A 111 5.50 -4.40 0.15
N SER A 112 5.80 -3.42 -0.70
CA SER A 112 7.10 -2.73 -0.67
C SER A 112 6.97 -1.26 -1.11
N PRO A 113 7.15 -0.31 -0.19
CA PRO A 113 7.44 -0.46 1.24
C PRO A 113 6.32 -1.17 2.01
N ASN A 114 6.70 -2.03 2.96
CA ASN A 114 5.76 -2.90 3.65
C ASN A 114 4.95 -2.16 4.73
N ASN A 115 3.68 -2.48 4.83
CA ASN A 115 2.81 -2.09 5.94
C ASN A 115 2.56 -3.32 6.83
N PRO A 116 2.95 -3.30 8.13
CA PRO A 116 3.25 -2.11 8.95
C PRO A 116 4.74 -1.83 9.21
N THR A 117 5.67 -2.60 8.65
CA THR A 117 7.09 -2.54 9.03
C THR A 117 7.81 -1.30 8.48
N GLY A 118 7.33 -0.73 7.37
CA GLY A 118 7.89 0.46 6.75
C GLY A 118 9.07 0.22 5.82
N GLN A 119 9.59 -1.00 5.73
CA GLN A 119 10.83 -1.32 5.01
C GLN A 119 10.57 -1.74 3.57
N LEU A 120 11.60 -1.56 2.74
CA LEU A 120 11.65 -2.07 1.37
C LEU A 120 12.07 -3.54 1.38
N ILE A 121 11.53 -4.30 0.44
CA ILE A 121 12.05 -5.63 0.10
C ILE A 121 13.29 -5.46 -0.79
N ASN A 122 14.30 -6.30 -0.56
CA ASN A 122 15.53 -6.31 -1.37
C ASN A 122 15.17 -6.52 -2.85
N PRO A 123 15.64 -5.66 -3.77
CA PRO A 123 15.37 -5.80 -5.20
C PRO A 123 15.82 -7.16 -5.79
N GLN A 124 16.91 -7.73 -5.26
CA GLN A 124 17.36 -9.05 -5.73
C GLN A 124 16.40 -10.17 -5.32
N ASP A 125 15.81 -10.07 -4.12
CA ASP A 125 14.80 -11.05 -3.66
C ASP A 125 13.51 -10.93 -4.49
N LEU A 126 13.11 -9.70 -4.85
CA LEU A 126 11.98 -9.47 -5.75
C LEU A 126 12.23 -10.07 -7.15
N ARG A 127 13.45 -9.92 -7.70
CA ARG A 127 13.82 -10.58 -8.97
C ARG A 127 13.75 -12.09 -8.86
N THR A 128 14.32 -12.65 -7.81
CA THR A 128 14.29 -14.09 -7.57
C THR A 128 12.86 -14.61 -7.42
N LEU A 129 11.99 -13.87 -6.69
CA LEU A 129 10.56 -14.20 -6.58
C LEU A 129 9.89 -14.23 -7.97
N LEU A 130 10.13 -13.22 -8.81
CA LEU A 130 9.57 -13.15 -10.17
C LEU A 130 10.04 -14.32 -11.03
N GLU A 131 11.30 -14.74 -10.91
CA GLU A 131 11.77 -15.94 -11.63
C GLU A 131 11.14 -17.24 -11.10
N LEU A 132 11.01 -17.40 -9.79
CA LEU A 132 10.37 -18.58 -9.17
C LEU A 132 8.89 -18.74 -9.58
N THR A 133 8.20 -17.63 -9.79
CA THR A 133 6.76 -17.58 -10.09
C THR A 133 6.45 -17.57 -11.58
N ARG A 134 7.46 -17.41 -12.44
CA ARG A 134 7.29 -17.35 -13.90
C ARG A 134 6.50 -18.56 -14.44
N GLY A 135 5.39 -18.29 -15.11
CA GLY A 135 4.49 -19.31 -15.65
C GLY A 135 3.66 -20.09 -14.61
N LYS A 136 3.72 -19.70 -13.31
CA LYS A 136 3.02 -20.39 -12.22
C LYS A 136 2.01 -19.47 -11.52
N ALA A 137 2.41 -18.25 -11.17
CA ALA A 137 1.60 -17.34 -10.40
C ALA A 137 1.83 -15.88 -10.82
N ILE A 138 0.82 -15.04 -10.60
CA ILE A 138 0.93 -13.58 -10.66
C ILE A 138 1.64 -13.10 -9.39
N VAL A 139 2.58 -12.18 -9.52
CA VAL A 139 3.16 -11.45 -8.39
C VAL A 139 2.53 -10.07 -8.33
N VAL A 140 1.91 -9.75 -7.21
CA VAL A 140 1.33 -8.43 -6.93
C VAL A 140 2.24 -7.67 -6.00
N ALA A 141 2.91 -6.64 -6.52
CA ALA A 141 3.70 -5.69 -5.76
C ALA A 141 2.79 -4.53 -5.31
N ASP A 142 2.50 -4.47 -4.03
CA ASP A 142 1.74 -3.36 -3.44
C ASP A 142 2.68 -2.19 -3.14
N GLU A 143 2.63 -1.19 -4.00
CA GLU A 143 3.42 0.04 -3.95
C GLU A 143 2.60 1.22 -3.39
N ALA A 144 1.68 0.99 -2.45
CA ALA A 144 0.82 2.04 -1.90
C ALA A 144 1.59 3.20 -1.23
N TYR A 145 2.85 3.01 -0.89
CA TYR A 145 3.72 4.01 -0.24
C TYR A 145 4.92 4.43 -1.09
N ILE A 146 4.95 4.06 -2.37
CA ILE A 146 6.14 4.23 -3.23
C ILE A 146 6.55 5.68 -3.44
N GLU A 147 5.61 6.63 -3.36
CA GLU A 147 5.91 8.04 -3.52
C GLU A 147 6.89 8.58 -2.46
N PHE A 148 7.02 7.90 -1.31
CA PHE A 148 7.99 8.23 -0.26
C PHE A 148 9.40 7.71 -0.55
N CYS A 149 9.55 6.79 -1.52
CA CYS A 149 10.82 6.21 -2.00
C CYS A 149 10.74 5.85 -3.51
N PRO A 150 10.53 6.85 -4.40
CA PRO A 150 10.17 6.62 -5.81
C PRO A 150 11.22 5.84 -6.61
N GLN A 151 12.47 5.81 -6.14
CA GLN A 151 13.55 5.03 -6.76
C GLN A 151 13.35 3.51 -6.65
N ALA A 152 12.49 3.05 -5.75
CA ALA A 152 12.23 1.62 -5.52
C ALA A 152 11.08 1.04 -6.37
N THR A 153 10.48 1.84 -7.25
CA THR A 153 9.36 1.37 -8.10
C THR A 153 9.77 0.26 -9.04
N LEU A 154 8.85 -0.67 -9.24
CA LEU A 154 9.00 -1.79 -10.17
C LEU A 154 8.36 -1.53 -11.54
N THR A 155 7.88 -0.32 -11.84
CA THR A 155 7.21 -0.03 -13.13
C THR A 155 8.09 -0.35 -14.35
N GLY A 156 9.39 -0.12 -14.26
CA GLY A 156 10.35 -0.49 -15.31
C GLY A 156 10.50 -1.99 -15.56
N TRP A 157 10.02 -2.84 -14.65
CA TRP A 157 10.12 -4.30 -14.74
C TRP A 157 8.91 -4.95 -15.45
N LEU A 158 7.84 -4.20 -15.68
CA LEU A 158 6.63 -4.72 -16.35
C LEU A 158 6.91 -5.28 -17.76
N VAL A 159 7.93 -4.78 -18.45
CA VAL A 159 8.32 -5.28 -19.78
C VAL A 159 9.00 -6.65 -19.68
N GLU A 160 9.81 -6.87 -18.64
CA GLU A 160 10.57 -8.10 -18.43
C GLU A 160 9.72 -9.21 -17.77
N TYR A 161 8.76 -8.81 -16.92
CA TYR A 161 7.92 -9.71 -16.13
C TYR A 161 6.43 -9.50 -16.41
N PRO A 162 5.87 -10.16 -17.45
CA PRO A 162 4.47 -9.96 -17.84
C PRO A 162 3.46 -10.45 -16.78
N HIS A 163 3.88 -11.23 -15.79
CA HIS A 163 3.09 -11.67 -14.64
C HIS A 163 3.24 -10.79 -13.39
N LEU A 164 3.97 -9.67 -13.49
CA LEU A 164 4.02 -8.64 -12.45
C LEU A 164 2.81 -7.73 -12.55
N VAL A 165 2.17 -7.50 -11.43
CA VAL A 165 1.09 -6.53 -11.22
C VAL A 165 1.52 -5.56 -10.12
N ILE A 166 1.33 -4.27 -10.32
CA ILE A 166 1.67 -3.24 -9.33
C ILE A 166 0.40 -2.53 -8.88
N LEU A 167 0.18 -2.44 -7.59
CA LEU A 167 -0.92 -1.67 -7.00
C LEU A 167 -0.45 -0.31 -6.51
N ARG A 168 -1.22 0.73 -6.80
CA ARG A 168 -0.97 2.11 -6.41
C ARG A 168 -2.24 2.80 -5.92
N THR A 169 -2.13 3.91 -5.21
CA THR A 169 -3.28 4.61 -4.65
C THR A 169 -3.03 6.11 -4.49
N LEU A 170 -4.09 6.92 -4.60
CA LEU A 170 -4.05 8.33 -4.21
C LEU A 170 -4.28 8.55 -2.70
N SER A 171 -4.51 7.47 -1.94
CA SER A 171 -4.88 7.55 -0.52
C SER A 171 -3.74 8.03 0.40
N LYS A 172 -2.48 7.88 0.01
CA LYS A 172 -1.32 8.13 0.87
C LYS A 172 -0.62 9.45 0.53
N ALA A 173 0.36 9.45 -0.35
CA ALA A 173 1.13 10.65 -0.70
C ALA A 173 0.29 11.79 -1.29
N PHE A 174 -0.75 11.46 -2.05
CA PHE A 174 -1.69 12.46 -2.58
C PHE A 174 -2.68 13.00 -1.55
N ALA A 175 -2.72 12.42 -0.33
CA ALA A 175 -3.62 12.82 0.76
C ALA A 175 -5.12 12.75 0.39
N LEU A 176 -5.51 11.80 -0.45
CA LEU A 176 -6.86 11.63 -0.98
C LEU A 176 -7.50 10.28 -0.54
N ALA A 177 -7.25 9.86 0.71
CA ALA A 177 -7.77 8.60 1.23
C ALA A 177 -9.31 8.48 1.12
N GLY A 178 -10.02 9.57 1.37
CA GLY A 178 -11.49 9.63 1.25
C GLY A 178 -12.01 9.60 -0.18
N LEU A 179 -11.16 9.84 -1.19
CA LEU A 179 -11.53 9.82 -2.60
C LEU A 179 -11.76 8.39 -3.13
N ARG A 180 -11.14 7.39 -2.51
CA ARG A 180 -11.22 5.99 -2.93
C ARG A 180 -10.80 5.79 -4.40
N CYS A 181 -9.65 6.30 -4.80
CA CYS A 181 -9.09 6.12 -6.14
C CYS A 181 -7.73 5.41 -6.05
N GLY A 182 -7.57 4.34 -6.81
CA GLY A 182 -6.36 3.54 -6.92
C GLY A 182 -6.13 3.04 -8.34
N PHE A 183 -4.98 2.44 -8.55
CA PHE A 183 -4.50 1.99 -9.85
C PHE A 183 -3.88 0.61 -9.76
N THR A 184 -4.14 -0.18 -10.78
CA THR A 184 -3.42 -1.41 -11.07
C THR A 184 -2.62 -1.19 -12.35
N LEU A 185 -1.30 -1.41 -12.26
CA LEU A 185 -0.39 -1.33 -13.40
C LEU A 185 0.08 -2.74 -13.74
N ALA A 186 -0.04 -3.13 -15.00
CA ALA A 186 0.35 -4.47 -15.45
C ALA A 186 0.57 -4.51 -16.97
N ASN A 187 0.97 -5.67 -17.46
CA ASN A 187 0.93 -5.93 -18.89
C ASN A 187 -0.51 -5.78 -19.42
N GLU A 188 -0.66 -5.32 -20.65
CA GLU A 188 -1.95 -5.08 -21.30
C GLU A 188 -2.89 -6.30 -21.27
N GLU A 189 -2.34 -7.50 -21.44
CA GLU A 189 -3.14 -8.75 -21.37
C GLU A 189 -3.76 -8.95 -19.99
N VAL A 190 -3.02 -8.65 -18.92
CA VAL A 190 -3.53 -8.70 -17.54
C VAL A 190 -4.60 -7.62 -17.32
N ILE A 191 -4.36 -6.39 -17.77
CA ILE A 191 -5.36 -5.31 -17.68
C ILE A 191 -6.67 -5.71 -18.39
N ASN A 192 -6.57 -6.29 -19.59
CA ASN A 192 -7.73 -6.77 -20.33
C ASN A 192 -8.50 -7.89 -19.62
N LEU A 193 -7.83 -8.73 -18.84
CA LEU A 193 -8.50 -9.72 -17.99
C LEU A 193 -9.21 -9.06 -16.81
N LEU A 194 -8.55 -8.10 -16.13
CA LEU A 194 -9.15 -7.37 -15.00
C LEU A 194 -10.37 -6.54 -15.43
N LEU A 195 -10.38 -5.98 -16.65
CA LEU A 195 -11.51 -5.27 -17.23
C LEU A 195 -12.76 -6.13 -17.38
N LYS A 196 -12.62 -7.47 -17.45
CA LYS A 196 -13.76 -8.39 -17.52
C LYS A 196 -14.44 -8.65 -16.17
N VAL A 197 -13.74 -8.39 -15.07
CA VAL A 197 -14.23 -8.69 -13.71
C VAL A 197 -14.51 -7.45 -12.86
N ILE A 198 -14.02 -6.27 -13.26
CA ILE A 198 -14.32 -5.01 -12.58
C ILE A 198 -15.79 -4.60 -12.79
N ALA A 199 -16.36 -3.91 -11.81
CA ALA A 199 -17.66 -3.27 -11.98
C ALA A 199 -17.61 -2.24 -13.13
N PRO A 200 -18.70 -2.10 -13.92
CA PRO A 200 -18.67 -1.27 -15.15
C PRO A 200 -18.41 0.22 -14.88
N TYR A 201 -18.75 0.73 -13.71
CA TYR A 201 -18.61 2.15 -13.33
C TYR A 201 -17.93 2.27 -11.96
N PRO A 202 -16.60 1.97 -11.86
CA PRO A 202 -15.93 1.91 -10.56
C PRO A 202 -15.80 3.28 -9.89
N LEU A 203 -15.62 4.35 -10.68
CA LEU A 203 -15.48 5.71 -10.19
C LEU A 203 -16.67 6.58 -10.62
N SER A 204 -17.18 7.38 -9.71
CA SER A 204 -18.13 8.45 -10.05
C SER A 204 -17.42 9.61 -10.75
N THR A 205 -18.16 10.39 -11.54
CA THR A 205 -17.62 11.59 -12.23
C THR A 205 -16.89 12.54 -11.28
N PRO A 206 -17.42 12.91 -10.09
CA PRO A 206 -16.71 13.78 -9.15
C PRO A 206 -15.36 13.21 -8.69
N VAL A 207 -15.29 11.91 -8.46
CA VAL A 207 -14.04 11.24 -8.07
C VAL A 207 -13.03 11.28 -9.20
N ALA A 208 -13.46 10.99 -10.44
CA ALA A 208 -12.59 11.03 -11.62
C ALA A 208 -12.04 12.44 -11.87
N ASP A 209 -12.88 13.47 -11.77
CA ASP A 209 -12.47 14.87 -11.97
C ASP A 209 -11.44 15.32 -10.92
N ILE A 210 -11.66 15.00 -9.65
CA ILE A 210 -10.71 15.30 -8.57
C ILE A 210 -9.39 14.54 -8.78
N ALA A 211 -9.46 13.26 -9.16
CA ALA A 211 -8.29 12.46 -9.46
C ALA A 211 -7.48 13.04 -10.63
N ALA A 212 -8.15 13.42 -11.73
CA ALA A 212 -7.50 14.03 -12.88
C ALA A 212 -6.79 15.36 -12.52
N GLN A 213 -7.42 16.19 -11.68
CA GLN A 213 -6.81 17.43 -11.17
C GLN A 213 -5.61 17.16 -10.26
N ALA A 214 -5.69 16.16 -9.39
CA ALA A 214 -4.58 15.76 -8.52
C ALA A 214 -3.38 15.24 -9.32
N LEU A 215 -3.61 14.69 -10.49
CA LEU A 215 -2.61 14.12 -11.40
C LEU A 215 -2.11 15.10 -12.47
N CYS A 216 -2.59 16.35 -12.47
CA CYS A 216 -1.98 17.38 -13.31
C CYS A 216 -0.59 17.80 -12.77
N PRO A 217 0.26 18.49 -13.55
CA PRO A 217 1.60 18.89 -13.11
C PRO A 217 1.61 19.63 -11.78
N GLN A 218 0.64 20.52 -11.55
CA GLN A 218 0.54 21.27 -10.29
C GLN A 218 0.18 20.36 -9.10
N GLY A 219 -0.75 19.42 -9.29
CA GLY A 219 -1.14 18.45 -8.27
C GLY A 219 0.02 17.51 -7.89
N ILE A 220 0.77 17.03 -8.90
CA ILE A 220 1.95 16.19 -8.69
C ILE A 220 3.05 16.95 -7.94
N ASN A 221 3.31 18.22 -8.28
CA ASN A 221 4.29 19.03 -7.58
C ASN A 221 3.86 19.27 -6.11
N ALA A 222 2.60 19.60 -5.87
CA ALA A 222 2.08 19.75 -4.51
C ALA A 222 2.16 18.43 -3.70
N MET A 223 1.99 17.28 -4.33
CA MET A 223 2.21 15.98 -3.69
C MET A 223 3.70 15.79 -3.34
N ARG A 224 4.62 16.09 -4.26
CA ARG A 224 6.07 15.98 -4.01
C ARG A 224 6.54 16.86 -2.86
N ASP A 225 6.04 18.08 -2.77
CA ASP A 225 6.34 19.00 -1.66
C ASP A 225 5.86 18.42 -0.32
N ARG A 226 4.64 17.85 -0.27
CA ARG A 226 4.14 17.18 0.94
C ARG A 226 4.96 15.94 1.30
N VAL A 227 5.38 15.15 0.33
CA VAL A 227 6.25 13.99 0.55
C VAL A 227 7.58 14.44 1.15
N ALA A 228 8.23 15.45 0.57
CA ALA A 228 9.49 15.99 1.08
C ALA A 228 9.35 16.46 2.53
N GLN A 229 8.28 17.20 2.85
CA GLN A 229 7.98 17.62 4.21
C GLN A 229 7.74 16.44 5.15
N THR A 230 6.97 15.42 4.72
CA THR A 230 6.69 14.22 5.51
C THR A 230 7.97 13.45 5.82
N VAL A 231 8.90 13.33 4.87
CA VAL A 231 10.21 12.68 5.08
C VAL A 231 11.04 13.43 6.12
N GLN A 232 11.05 14.76 6.10
CA GLN A 232 11.72 15.58 7.13
C GLN A 232 11.08 15.39 8.51
N GLU A 233 9.75 15.40 8.58
CA GLU A 233 9.03 15.18 9.83
C GLU A 233 9.19 13.75 10.35
N ARG A 234 9.30 12.75 9.46
CA ARG A 234 9.63 11.37 9.82
C ARG A 234 10.98 11.31 10.55
N GLN A 235 12.00 11.93 9.99
CA GLN A 235 13.33 11.94 10.63
C GLN A 235 13.33 12.63 11.99
N TYR A 236 12.60 13.73 12.11
CA TYR A 236 12.42 14.43 13.39
C TYR A 236 11.77 13.49 14.43
N LEU A 237 10.68 12.82 14.07
CA LEU A 237 9.95 11.92 14.96
C LEU A 237 10.81 10.69 15.33
N VAL A 238 11.54 10.09 14.40
CA VAL A 238 12.49 8.99 14.66
C VAL A 238 13.51 9.38 15.72
N ASN A 239 14.17 10.53 15.54
CA ASN A 239 15.18 11.01 16.47
C ASN A 239 14.62 11.23 17.89
N ALA A 240 13.39 11.74 17.99
CA ALA A 240 12.74 11.94 19.28
C ALA A 240 12.32 10.61 19.95
N LEU A 241 11.78 9.68 19.17
CA LEU A 241 11.38 8.36 19.67
C LEU A 241 12.58 7.56 20.21
N GLN A 242 13.73 7.61 19.53
CA GLN A 242 14.97 6.95 19.98
C GLN A 242 15.48 7.47 21.33
N GLN A 243 15.06 8.67 21.74
CA GLN A 243 15.43 9.31 23.01
C GLN A 243 14.32 9.17 24.08
N THR A 244 13.26 8.44 23.79
CA THR A 244 12.09 8.29 24.68
C THR A 244 12.20 7.00 25.47
N ALA A 245 12.17 7.08 26.79
CA ALA A 245 12.51 5.99 27.71
C ALA A 245 11.60 4.75 27.58
N CYS A 246 10.32 4.93 27.24
CA CYS A 246 9.38 3.82 27.04
C CYS A 246 9.50 3.15 25.65
N VAL A 247 10.39 3.62 24.78
CA VAL A 247 10.63 3.07 23.43
C VAL A 247 11.86 2.16 23.46
N GLU A 248 11.68 0.87 23.19
CA GLU A 248 12.76 -0.11 23.10
C GLU A 248 13.50 -0.08 21.77
N HIS A 249 12.75 0.08 20.68
CA HIS A 249 13.30 0.07 19.31
C HIS A 249 12.45 0.86 18.35
N VAL A 250 13.10 1.61 17.47
CA VAL A 250 12.47 2.30 16.34
C VAL A 250 12.95 1.65 15.05
N PHE A 251 12.03 1.11 14.26
CA PHE A 251 12.35 0.46 13.00
C PHE A 251 12.53 1.48 11.87
N ASP A 252 13.42 1.18 10.93
CA ASP A 252 13.59 1.99 9.72
C ASP A 252 12.31 2.00 8.88
N SER A 253 12.01 3.14 8.26
CA SER A 253 10.80 3.31 7.46
C SER A 253 11.03 4.18 6.23
N GLU A 254 10.50 3.71 5.10
CA GLU A 254 10.38 4.45 3.84
C GLU A 254 8.93 4.87 3.54
N THR A 255 8.13 5.06 4.59
CA THR A 255 6.70 5.40 4.47
C THR A 255 6.35 6.69 5.21
N ASN A 256 5.07 7.01 5.32
CA ASN A 256 4.55 8.11 6.14
C ASN A 256 4.17 7.68 7.57
N TYR A 257 4.74 6.59 8.06
CA TYR A 257 4.60 6.13 9.44
C TYR A 257 5.90 5.51 9.94
N ILE A 258 5.98 5.31 11.23
CA ILE A 258 7.08 4.65 11.93
C ILE A 258 6.48 3.51 12.71
N LEU A 259 7.14 2.35 12.69
CA LEU A 259 6.89 1.27 13.62
C LEU A 259 7.88 1.38 14.78
N ALA A 260 7.40 1.34 16.00
CA ALA A 260 8.23 1.36 17.19
C ALA A 260 7.77 0.29 18.20
N ARG A 261 8.74 -0.33 18.89
CA ARG A 261 8.50 -1.28 19.98
C ARG A 261 8.61 -0.56 21.31
N PHE A 262 7.69 -0.86 22.22
CA PHE A 262 7.55 -0.23 23.52
C PHE A 262 7.65 -1.26 24.64
N THR A 263 8.18 -0.87 25.79
CA THR A 263 8.27 -1.70 27.01
C THR A 263 6.88 -2.14 27.50
N ALA A 264 5.88 -1.25 27.40
CA ALA A 264 4.52 -1.48 27.86
C ALA A 264 3.50 -0.97 26.82
N SER A 265 3.55 -1.51 25.59
CA SER A 265 2.77 -1.01 24.44
C SER A 265 1.27 -0.86 24.69
N SER A 266 0.65 -1.79 25.42
CA SER A 266 -0.79 -1.74 25.73
C SER A 266 -1.15 -0.58 26.66
N SER A 267 -0.31 -0.29 27.67
CA SER A 267 -0.48 0.85 28.56
C SER A 267 -0.27 2.17 27.82
N VAL A 268 0.82 2.26 27.05
CA VAL A 268 1.12 3.41 26.19
C VAL A 268 -0.03 3.68 25.21
N PHE A 269 -0.51 2.66 24.50
CA PHE A 269 -1.62 2.79 23.57
C PHE A 269 -2.87 3.36 24.26
N LYS A 270 -3.23 2.80 25.44
CA LYS A 270 -4.41 3.26 26.18
C LYS A 270 -4.25 4.68 26.67
N SER A 271 -3.11 5.03 27.24
CA SER A 271 -2.83 6.37 27.76
C SER A 271 -2.92 7.44 26.65
N LEU A 272 -2.33 7.17 25.48
CA LEU A 272 -2.41 8.09 24.33
C LEU A 272 -3.82 8.17 23.79
N TRP A 273 -4.55 7.05 23.72
CA TRP A 273 -5.95 7.02 23.31
C TRP A 273 -6.81 7.91 24.20
N ASP A 274 -6.66 7.82 25.52
CA ASP A 274 -7.42 8.62 26.50
C ASP A 274 -7.12 10.13 26.35
N GLN A 275 -5.96 10.49 25.78
CA GLN A 275 -5.58 11.87 25.42
C GLN A 275 -6.02 12.30 24.00
N GLY A 276 -6.74 11.44 23.27
CA GLY A 276 -7.16 11.69 21.88
C GLY A 276 -6.03 11.57 20.85
N ILE A 277 -4.95 10.83 21.17
CA ILE A 277 -3.85 10.48 20.27
C ILE A 277 -4.01 9.03 19.87
N ILE A 278 -4.40 8.79 18.61
CA ILE A 278 -4.75 7.45 18.14
C ILE A 278 -3.61 6.88 17.32
N LEU A 279 -2.91 5.91 17.89
CA LEU A 279 -1.91 5.10 17.22
C LEU A 279 -2.54 3.82 16.65
N ARG A 280 -1.77 3.03 15.94
CA ARG A 280 -2.22 1.72 15.44
C ARG A 280 -1.52 0.60 16.18
N ASP A 281 -2.27 -0.16 16.97
CA ASP A 281 -1.78 -1.37 17.65
C ASP A 281 -1.45 -2.47 16.63
N GLN A 282 -0.23 -3.01 16.72
CA GLN A 282 0.28 -4.09 15.87
C GLN A 282 0.56 -5.39 16.64
N ASN A 283 0.26 -5.46 17.92
CA ASN A 283 0.58 -6.59 18.79
C ASN A 283 0.03 -7.94 18.30
N LYS A 284 -1.04 -7.93 17.49
CA LYS A 284 -1.66 -9.15 16.95
C LYS A 284 -0.97 -9.70 15.70
N GLN A 285 -0.09 -8.93 15.10
CA GLN A 285 0.68 -9.37 13.92
C GLN A 285 1.85 -10.26 14.36
N PRO A 286 2.23 -11.28 13.58
CA PRO A 286 3.41 -12.08 13.86
C PRO A 286 4.66 -11.21 14.03
N SER A 287 5.50 -11.53 15.01
CA SER A 287 6.78 -10.85 15.33
C SER A 287 6.66 -9.37 15.75
N LEU A 288 5.44 -8.83 15.91
CA LEU A 288 5.17 -7.43 16.26
C LEU A 288 4.67 -7.23 17.70
N SER A 289 4.92 -8.18 18.58
CA SER A 289 4.65 -7.99 20.02
C SER A 289 5.33 -6.73 20.54
N GLY A 290 4.61 -5.91 21.30
CA GLY A 290 5.11 -4.64 21.80
C GLY A 290 5.12 -3.50 20.79
N CYS A 291 4.66 -3.69 19.54
CA CYS A 291 4.78 -2.71 18.49
C CYS A 291 3.51 -1.87 18.29
N LEU A 292 3.71 -0.55 18.16
CA LEU A 292 2.71 0.42 17.74
C LEU A 292 3.19 1.12 16.46
N ARG A 293 2.28 1.35 15.51
CA ARG A 293 2.55 2.14 14.30
C ARG A 293 2.06 3.57 14.49
N ILE A 294 2.97 4.53 14.30
CA ILE A 294 2.77 5.95 14.50
C ILE A 294 2.78 6.63 13.14
N THR A 295 1.69 7.27 12.75
CA THR A 295 1.64 8.07 11.51
C THR A 295 2.45 9.35 11.70
N VAL A 296 3.27 9.69 10.71
CA VAL A 296 3.98 10.97 10.67
C VAL A 296 2.98 12.08 10.36
N GLY A 297 2.82 13.01 11.28
CA GLY A 297 1.94 14.17 11.18
C GLY A 297 2.69 15.46 10.86
N THR A 298 2.03 16.58 11.08
CA THR A 298 2.66 17.91 11.13
C THR A 298 3.61 18.01 12.31
N ARG A 299 4.50 19.02 12.32
CA ARG A 299 5.40 19.28 13.45
C ARG A 299 4.65 19.36 14.78
N GLN A 300 3.50 20.01 14.80
CA GLN A 300 2.69 20.17 16.01
C GLN A 300 2.09 18.84 16.48
N GLU A 301 1.57 18.01 15.55
CA GLU A 301 1.05 16.69 15.86
C GLU A 301 2.14 15.75 16.36
N ASN A 302 3.30 15.72 15.68
CA ASN A 302 4.46 14.93 16.10
C ASN A 302 4.94 15.35 17.50
N GLN A 303 5.02 16.65 17.77
CA GLN A 303 5.43 17.16 19.10
C GLN A 303 4.45 16.70 20.18
N ARG A 304 3.15 16.74 19.90
CA ARG A 304 2.11 16.26 20.84
C ARG A 304 2.27 14.77 21.16
N VAL A 305 2.59 13.94 20.15
CA VAL A 305 2.89 12.51 20.37
C VAL A 305 4.13 12.34 21.25
N ILE A 306 5.21 13.08 20.95
CA ILE A 306 6.47 13.01 21.68
C ILE A 306 6.26 13.42 23.16
N ASP A 307 5.55 14.51 23.41
CA ASP A 307 5.30 15.02 24.77
C ASP A 307 4.46 14.03 25.60
N ALA A 308 3.44 13.42 24.97
CA ALA A 308 2.64 12.39 25.64
C ALA A 308 3.48 11.14 25.96
N LEU A 309 4.33 10.68 25.04
CA LEU A 309 5.20 9.51 25.26
C LEU A 309 6.26 9.77 26.34
N ARG A 310 6.78 10.98 26.46
CA ARG A 310 7.75 11.36 27.50
C ARG A 310 7.16 11.40 28.90
N ALA A 311 5.84 11.56 29.02
CA ALA A 311 5.12 11.55 30.28
C ALA A 311 4.79 10.11 30.75
N GLU A 312 4.99 9.08 29.90
CA GLU A 312 4.74 7.70 30.27
C GLU A 312 5.82 7.19 31.24
N PRO A 313 5.44 6.42 32.26
CA PRO A 313 6.40 5.75 33.14
C PRO A 313 7.23 4.73 32.35
N VAL A 314 8.47 4.55 32.76
CA VAL A 314 9.44 3.56 32.20
C VAL A 314 9.07 2.14 32.64
#